data_5834d3eb746baab5f8d8856800345dbc
#
_entry.id   5834d3eb746baab5f8d8856800345dbc
#
_cell.length_a   1.000
_cell.length_b   1.000
_cell.length_c   1.000
_cell.angle_alpha   90.00
_cell.angle_beta   90.00
_cell.angle_gamma   90.00
#
_symmetry.space_group_name_H-M   'P 1'
#
loop_
_entity.id
_entity.type
_entity.pdbx_description
1 polymer ?
#
loop_
_entity_poly.entity_id
_entity_poly.type
_entity_poly.pdbx_seq_one_letter_code
_entity_poly.pdbx_strand_id
1 'polypeptide(L)'
;VSAPESAVPDLEMPRRPYAALFAKGEDRRQRILAVAERLLARNGWRNTSLAQIAKEAGVTPAGLLHHFDSKEQLLNAVLDARDADDDAHADRSGDLVTELSRVPERFQRSPELVGTFMVLLAENIAPDAPLHDRLHKRYRDAVDIITDIIERGQRDGAYRTDFSAANKATEILAFINGMETLWLLDPSIPLTEVFQEYAASLARDLAPATTT
;
A
#
# COMPACT_ATOMS: atom_id res chain seq x y z
N VAL A 1 -0.16 47.23 -52.86
CA VAL A 1 -0.38 45.84 -53.32
C VAL A 1 0.05 44.92 -52.22
N SER A 2 -0.94 44.49 -51.40
CA SER A 2 -0.72 43.53 -50.31
C SER A 2 -0.95 42.13 -50.86
N ALA A 3 0.01 41.22 -50.58
CA ALA A 3 -0.10 39.81 -50.89
C ALA A 3 -0.98 39.10 -49.83
N PRO A 4 -1.77 38.10 -50.21
CA PRO A 4 -2.60 37.37 -49.26
C PRO A 4 -1.77 36.36 -48.43
N GLU A 5 -1.99 36.41 -47.14
CA GLU A 5 -1.51 35.43 -46.14
C GLU A 5 -2.17 34.07 -46.41
N SER A 6 -1.37 33.10 -46.80
CA SER A 6 -1.84 31.73 -47.03
C SER A 6 -2.08 31.04 -45.71
N ALA A 7 -3.33 30.78 -45.39
CA ALA A 7 -3.74 29.93 -44.29
C ALA A 7 -3.25 28.48 -44.54
N VAL A 8 -2.41 27.97 -43.64
CA VAL A 8 -2.03 26.57 -43.59
C VAL A 8 -3.21 25.79 -42.98
N PRO A 9 -3.74 24.78 -43.67
CA PRO A 9 -4.81 23.96 -43.07
C PRO A 9 -4.30 23.19 -41.87
N ASP A 10 -5.04 23.32 -40.75
CA ASP A 10 -4.85 22.56 -39.52
C ASP A 10 -5.07 21.07 -39.83
N LEU A 11 -3.98 20.33 -40.00
CA LEU A 11 -3.99 18.89 -40.16
C LEU A 11 -4.31 18.29 -38.82
N GLU A 12 -5.61 18.06 -38.51
CA GLU A 12 -6.02 17.20 -37.42
C GLU A 12 -5.33 15.84 -37.58
N MET A 13 -4.27 15.64 -36.77
CA MET A 13 -3.60 14.37 -36.67
C MET A 13 -4.62 13.32 -36.16
N PRO A 14 -4.85 12.22 -36.87
CA PRO A 14 -5.77 11.19 -36.40
C PRO A 14 -5.30 10.67 -35.04
N ARG A 15 -6.17 10.79 -34.00
CA ARG A 15 -5.94 10.24 -32.68
C ARG A 15 -5.55 8.77 -32.85
N ARG A 16 -4.32 8.45 -32.47
CA ARG A 16 -3.71 7.14 -32.70
C ARG A 16 -4.62 6.04 -32.14
N PRO A 17 -5.08 5.07 -32.95
CA PRO A 17 -5.94 3.96 -32.49
C PRO A 17 -5.31 3.17 -31.32
N TYR A 18 -3.99 3.20 -31.20
CA TYR A 18 -3.23 2.61 -30.09
C TYR A 18 -3.57 3.17 -28.70
N ALA A 19 -3.83 4.48 -28.55
CA ALA A 19 -4.16 5.06 -27.24
C ALA A 19 -5.46 4.49 -26.67
N ALA A 20 -6.47 4.27 -27.51
CA ALA A 20 -7.73 3.66 -27.08
C ALA A 20 -7.59 2.16 -26.76
N LEU A 21 -6.70 1.44 -27.43
CA LEU A 21 -6.39 0.05 -27.14
C LEU A 21 -5.61 -0.10 -25.83
N PHE A 22 -4.64 0.76 -25.57
CA PHE A 22 -3.91 0.80 -24.31
C PHE A 22 -4.82 1.14 -23.13
N ALA A 23 -5.70 2.15 -23.27
CA ALA A 23 -6.67 2.52 -22.23
C ALA A 23 -7.61 1.34 -21.91
N LYS A 24 -8.14 0.64 -22.92
CA LYS A 24 -8.99 -0.55 -22.72
C LYS A 24 -8.23 -1.72 -22.09
N GLY A 25 -6.95 -1.87 -22.40
CA GLY A 25 -6.08 -2.89 -21.80
C GLY A 25 -5.83 -2.59 -20.32
N GLU A 26 -5.53 -1.34 -19.98
CA GLU A 26 -5.33 -0.90 -18.60
C GLU A 26 -6.62 -1.00 -17.78
N ASP A 27 -7.77 -0.56 -18.29
CA ASP A 27 -9.08 -0.73 -17.64
C ASP A 27 -9.39 -2.20 -17.33
N ARG A 28 -8.99 -3.11 -18.24
CA ARG A 28 -9.17 -4.55 -18.04
C ARG A 28 -8.24 -5.10 -16.97
N ARG A 29 -6.97 -4.67 -16.99
CA ARG A 29 -5.98 -5.03 -15.98
C ARG A 29 -6.41 -4.60 -14.59
N GLN A 30 -6.88 -3.37 -14.43
CA GLN A 30 -7.38 -2.82 -13.17
C GLN A 30 -8.61 -3.59 -12.67
N ARG A 31 -9.54 -3.96 -13.57
CA ARG A 31 -10.70 -4.77 -13.22
C ARG A 31 -10.32 -6.15 -12.72
N ILE A 32 -9.33 -6.80 -13.35
CA ILE A 32 -8.82 -8.10 -12.90
C ILE A 32 -8.21 -7.96 -11.50
N LEU A 33 -7.42 -6.91 -11.23
CA LEU A 33 -6.84 -6.65 -9.91
C LEU A 33 -7.90 -6.45 -8.84
N ALA A 34 -8.89 -5.59 -9.06
CA ALA A 34 -9.96 -5.33 -8.09
C ALA A 34 -10.77 -6.60 -7.76
N VAL A 35 -11.00 -7.47 -8.75
CA VAL A 35 -11.64 -8.78 -8.51
C VAL A 35 -10.72 -9.71 -7.73
N ALA A 36 -9.43 -9.73 -8.05
CA ALA A 36 -8.45 -10.55 -7.35
C ALA A 36 -8.34 -10.15 -5.88
N GLU A 37 -8.23 -8.86 -5.57
CA GLU A 37 -8.19 -8.31 -4.20
C GLU A 37 -9.41 -8.80 -3.40
N ARG A 38 -10.62 -8.61 -3.91
CA ARG A 38 -11.84 -9.03 -3.24
C ARG A 38 -11.90 -10.53 -2.99
N LEU A 39 -11.50 -11.35 -3.97
CA LEU A 39 -11.52 -12.81 -3.82
C LEU A 39 -10.44 -13.31 -2.86
N LEU A 40 -9.25 -12.70 -2.91
CA LEU A 40 -8.14 -13.03 -2.01
C LEU A 40 -8.49 -12.69 -0.56
N ALA A 41 -9.08 -11.52 -0.31
CA ALA A 41 -9.54 -11.14 1.02
C ALA A 41 -10.55 -12.12 1.61
N ARG A 42 -11.44 -12.69 0.77
CA ARG A 42 -12.52 -13.58 1.23
C ARG A 42 -12.10 -15.04 1.36
N ASN A 43 -11.30 -15.54 0.43
CA ASN A 43 -11.04 -16.97 0.26
C ASN A 43 -9.58 -17.34 0.58
N GLY A 44 -8.69 -16.37 0.69
CA GLY A 44 -7.24 -16.57 0.75
C GLY A 44 -6.62 -16.94 -0.59
N TRP A 45 -5.30 -16.95 -0.61
CA TRP A 45 -4.49 -17.29 -1.78
C TRP A 45 -4.72 -18.74 -2.24
N ARG A 46 -4.72 -19.70 -1.30
CA ARG A 46 -4.79 -21.13 -1.63
C ARG A 46 -6.10 -21.51 -2.30
N ASN A 47 -7.20 -20.86 -1.91
CA ASN A 47 -8.54 -21.18 -2.37
C ASN A 47 -9.03 -20.30 -3.54
N THR A 48 -8.22 -19.36 -4.03
CA THR A 48 -8.55 -18.50 -5.16
C THR A 48 -7.80 -18.95 -6.41
N SER A 49 -8.52 -19.30 -7.49
CA SER A 49 -7.91 -19.71 -8.76
C SER A 49 -7.96 -18.59 -9.80
N LEU A 50 -7.00 -18.60 -10.75
CA LEU A 50 -7.02 -17.68 -11.91
C LEU A 50 -8.29 -17.81 -12.74
N ALA A 51 -8.83 -19.02 -12.86
CA ALA A 51 -10.07 -19.27 -13.60
C ALA A 51 -11.28 -18.59 -12.92
N GLN A 52 -11.34 -18.62 -11.59
CA GLN A 52 -12.37 -17.94 -10.82
C GLN A 52 -12.25 -16.42 -10.97
N ILE A 53 -11.04 -15.87 -10.85
CA ILE A 53 -10.78 -14.44 -11.06
C ILE A 53 -11.18 -14.02 -12.47
N ALA A 54 -10.78 -14.77 -13.49
CA ALA A 54 -11.13 -14.48 -14.89
C ALA A 54 -12.65 -14.45 -15.10
N LYS A 55 -13.35 -15.45 -14.57
CA LYS A 55 -14.83 -15.54 -14.64
C LYS A 55 -15.49 -14.31 -14.03
N GLU A 56 -15.10 -13.93 -12.81
CA GLU A 56 -15.71 -12.78 -12.11
C GLU A 56 -15.29 -11.43 -12.72
N ALA A 57 -14.09 -11.33 -13.30
CA ALA A 57 -13.64 -10.14 -14.02
C ALA A 57 -14.27 -10.00 -15.42
N GLY A 58 -15.04 -10.99 -15.88
CA GLY A 58 -15.65 -10.99 -17.20
C GLY A 58 -14.62 -11.12 -18.32
N VAL A 59 -13.53 -11.87 -18.10
CA VAL A 59 -12.50 -12.17 -19.09
C VAL A 59 -12.33 -13.68 -19.25
N THR A 60 -11.71 -14.09 -20.36
CA THR A 60 -11.31 -15.50 -20.53
C THR A 60 -10.05 -15.79 -19.70
N PRO A 61 -9.81 -17.05 -19.27
CA PRO A 61 -8.54 -17.42 -18.62
C PRO A 61 -7.31 -17.03 -19.45
N ALA A 62 -7.35 -17.20 -20.78
CA ALA A 62 -6.28 -16.76 -21.68
C ALA A 62 -6.13 -15.22 -21.69
N GLY A 63 -7.24 -14.49 -21.64
CA GLY A 63 -7.23 -13.03 -21.53
C GLY A 63 -6.65 -12.54 -20.20
N LEU A 64 -6.87 -13.26 -19.11
CA LEU A 64 -6.23 -12.96 -17.83
C LEU A 64 -4.72 -13.24 -17.92
N LEU A 65 -4.31 -14.39 -18.45
CA LEU A 65 -2.90 -14.76 -18.60
C LEU A 65 -2.14 -13.84 -19.56
N HIS A 66 -2.83 -13.12 -20.43
CA HIS A 66 -2.21 -12.05 -21.24
C HIS A 66 -1.79 -10.83 -20.41
N HIS A 67 -2.45 -10.59 -19.27
CA HIS A 67 -2.14 -9.48 -18.36
C HIS A 67 -1.25 -9.89 -17.19
N PHE A 68 -1.33 -11.16 -16.78
CA PHE A 68 -0.59 -11.73 -15.65
C PHE A 68 -0.17 -13.15 -15.99
N ASP A 69 1.11 -13.36 -16.27
CA ASP A 69 1.68 -14.65 -16.75
C ASP A 69 1.49 -15.78 -15.73
N SER A 70 1.34 -15.45 -14.46
CA SER A 70 1.15 -16.42 -13.38
C SER A 70 0.28 -15.86 -12.25
N LYS A 71 -0.13 -16.75 -11.35
CA LYS A 71 -0.84 -16.36 -10.13
C LYS A 71 0.06 -15.55 -9.19
N GLU A 72 1.35 -15.89 -9.12
CA GLU A 72 2.36 -15.15 -8.35
C GLU A 72 2.53 -13.73 -8.88
N GLN A 73 2.56 -13.54 -10.20
CA GLN A 73 2.64 -12.22 -10.80
C GLN A 73 1.39 -11.38 -10.47
N LEU A 74 0.20 -11.97 -10.51
CA LEU A 74 -1.02 -11.29 -10.10
C LEU A 74 -0.97 -10.87 -8.63
N LEU A 75 -0.47 -11.72 -7.75
CA LEU A 75 -0.33 -11.38 -6.32
C LEU A 75 0.68 -10.27 -6.07
N ASN A 76 1.81 -10.32 -6.77
CA ASN A 76 2.77 -9.25 -6.72
C ASN A 76 2.14 -7.93 -7.14
N ALA A 77 1.30 -7.93 -8.17
CA ALA A 77 0.59 -6.74 -8.62
C ALA A 77 -0.45 -6.23 -7.58
N VAL A 78 -1.09 -7.12 -6.83
CA VAL A 78 -1.96 -6.74 -5.70
C VAL A 78 -1.15 -6.08 -4.58
N LEU A 79 0.03 -6.62 -4.25
CA LEU A 79 0.93 -6.00 -3.27
C LEU A 79 1.49 -4.66 -3.78
N ASP A 80 1.80 -4.55 -5.09
CA ASP A 80 2.22 -3.28 -5.71
C ASP A 80 1.14 -2.20 -5.59
N ALA A 81 -0.13 -2.58 -5.74
CA ALA A 81 -1.23 -1.64 -5.58
C ALA A 81 -1.32 -1.10 -4.14
N ARG A 82 -1.10 -1.96 -3.14
CA ARG A 82 -1.03 -1.53 -1.74
C ARG A 82 0.17 -0.64 -1.48
N ASP A 83 1.35 -1.01 -1.98
CA ASP A 83 2.56 -0.21 -1.82
C ASP A 83 2.38 1.19 -2.44
N ALA A 84 1.76 1.25 -3.61
CA ALA A 84 1.45 2.52 -4.28
C ALA A 84 0.42 3.37 -3.52
N ASP A 85 -0.61 2.76 -2.90
CA ASP A 85 -1.57 3.47 -2.05
C ASP A 85 -0.90 4.02 -0.79
N ASP A 86 -0.08 3.22 -0.13
CA ASP A 86 0.70 3.65 1.04
C ASP A 86 1.63 4.82 0.68
N ASP A 87 2.37 4.74 -0.43
CA ASP A 87 3.27 5.79 -0.92
C ASP A 87 2.56 7.10 -1.31
N ALA A 88 1.38 6.98 -1.93
CA ALA A 88 0.60 8.14 -2.36
C ALA A 88 0.05 8.95 -1.18
N HIS A 89 -0.11 8.31 -0.01
CA HIS A 89 -0.71 8.91 1.17
C HIS A 89 0.27 9.06 2.34
N ALA A 90 1.54 8.66 2.17
CA ALA A 90 2.58 8.83 3.18
C ALA A 90 2.89 10.33 3.38
N ASP A 91 2.97 10.76 4.63
CA ASP A 91 3.49 12.07 4.97
C ASP A 91 5.03 12.04 4.93
N ARG A 92 5.58 12.67 3.91
CA ARG A 92 7.05 12.74 3.75
C ARG A 92 7.70 13.87 4.55
N SER A 93 6.92 14.59 5.40
CA SER A 93 7.47 15.62 6.30
C SER A 93 8.44 15.04 7.33
N GLY A 94 8.31 13.76 7.64
CA GLY A 94 9.14 13.07 8.62
C GLY A 94 8.67 13.25 10.07
N ASP A 95 7.47 13.78 10.26
CA ASP A 95 6.83 13.81 11.59
C ASP A 95 6.08 12.51 11.85
N LEU A 96 6.72 11.64 12.64
CA LEU A 96 6.21 10.31 12.97
C LEU A 96 4.84 10.34 13.67
N VAL A 97 4.59 11.32 14.53
CA VAL A 97 3.32 11.47 15.28
C VAL A 97 2.18 11.81 14.32
N THR A 98 2.43 12.76 13.42
CA THR A 98 1.47 13.14 12.38
C THR A 98 1.18 11.97 11.45
N GLU A 99 2.20 11.22 11.00
CA GLU A 99 2.04 10.07 10.14
C GLU A 99 1.18 8.98 10.79
N LEU A 100 1.44 8.64 12.06
CA LEU A 100 0.63 7.68 12.81
C LEU A 100 -0.84 8.09 12.91
N SER A 101 -1.12 9.38 13.10
CA SER A 101 -2.49 9.88 13.20
C SER A 101 -3.30 9.73 11.90
N ARG A 102 -2.64 9.54 10.76
CA ARG A 102 -3.27 9.34 9.44
C ARG A 102 -3.48 7.87 9.07
N VAL A 103 -2.85 6.96 9.77
CA VAL A 103 -2.98 5.51 9.48
C VAL A 103 -4.44 5.04 9.47
N PRO A 104 -5.34 5.46 10.39
CA PRO A 104 -6.75 5.09 10.37
C PRO A 104 -7.47 5.42 9.07
N GLU A 105 -7.17 6.57 8.47
CA GLU A 105 -7.78 6.99 7.20
C GLU A 105 -7.42 6.04 6.06
N ARG A 106 -6.20 5.51 6.05
CA ARG A 106 -5.75 4.51 5.07
C ARG A 106 -6.53 3.20 5.21
N PHE A 107 -6.71 2.70 6.43
CA PHE A 107 -7.48 1.48 6.69
C PHE A 107 -8.93 1.62 6.24
N GLN A 108 -9.57 2.73 6.60
CA GLN A 108 -10.98 3.00 6.28
C GLN A 108 -11.22 3.23 4.77
N ARG A 109 -10.21 3.74 4.05
CA ARG A 109 -10.30 3.99 2.61
C ARG A 109 -10.33 2.69 1.80
N SER A 110 -9.54 1.70 2.19
CA SER A 110 -9.36 0.47 1.41
C SER A 110 -9.38 -0.78 2.30
N PRO A 111 -10.52 -1.09 2.98
CA PRO A 111 -10.60 -2.24 3.90
C PRO A 111 -10.28 -3.58 3.23
N GLU A 112 -10.72 -3.74 1.96
CA GLU A 112 -10.47 -4.95 1.19
C GLU A 112 -8.97 -5.15 0.94
N LEU A 113 -8.24 -4.09 0.68
CA LEU A 113 -6.81 -4.13 0.45
C LEU A 113 -6.05 -4.47 1.74
N VAL A 114 -6.47 -3.89 2.88
CA VAL A 114 -5.95 -4.25 4.21
C VAL A 114 -6.18 -5.72 4.49
N GLY A 115 -7.42 -6.20 4.31
CA GLY A 115 -7.77 -7.60 4.53
C GLY A 115 -7.01 -8.56 3.62
N THR A 116 -6.87 -8.23 2.34
CA THR A 116 -6.08 -9.02 1.39
C THR A 116 -4.63 -9.14 1.83
N PHE A 117 -4.02 -8.04 2.24
CA PHE A 117 -2.64 -8.04 2.71
C PHE A 117 -2.44 -8.92 3.94
N MET A 118 -3.34 -8.82 4.94
CA MET A 118 -3.26 -9.64 6.16
C MET A 118 -3.38 -11.14 5.86
N VAL A 119 -4.26 -11.52 4.94
CA VAL A 119 -4.38 -12.91 4.51
C VAL A 119 -3.11 -13.38 3.78
N LEU A 120 -2.61 -12.58 2.83
CA LEU A 120 -1.36 -12.91 2.13
C LEU A 120 -0.18 -13.02 3.07
N LEU A 121 -0.08 -12.14 4.07
CA LEU A 121 0.96 -12.21 5.10
C LEU A 121 0.86 -13.51 5.89
N ALA A 122 -0.31 -13.82 6.42
CA ALA A 122 -0.51 -15.03 7.25
C ALA A 122 -0.20 -16.34 6.48
N GLU A 123 -0.57 -16.38 5.18
CA GLU A 123 -0.33 -17.55 4.32
C GLU A 123 1.13 -17.68 3.84
N ASN A 124 1.96 -16.62 3.98
CA ASN A 124 3.33 -16.58 3.45
C ASN A 124 4.40 -16.29 4.53
N ILE A 125 4.11 -16.58 5.80
CA ILE A 125 5.08 -16.47 6.91
C ILE A 125 6.22 -17.48 6.76
N ALA A 126 5.93 -18.70 6.26
CA ALA A 126 6.93 -19.74 6.10
C ALA A 126 8.01 -19.34 5.07
N PRO A 127 9.31 -19.60 5.33
CA PRO A 127 10.41 -19.16 4.48
C PRO A 127 10.37 -19.68 3.03
N ASP A 128 9.70 -20.81 2.79
CA ASP A 128 9.52 -21.44 1.47
C ASP A 128 8.24 -20.98 0.76
N ALA A 129 7.46 -20.08 1.37
CA ALA A 129 6.23 -19.58 0.76
C ALA A 129 6.52 -18.59 -0.39
N PRO A 130 5.70 -18.58 -1.45
CA PRO A 130 5.96 -17.83 -2.69
C PRO A 130 6.20 -16.33 -2.54
N LEU A 131 5.57 -15.70 -1.54
CA LEU A 131 5.67 -14.26 -1.30
C LEU A 131 6.51 -13.91 -0.08
N HIS A 132 7.14 -14.91 0.59
CA HIS A 132 7.89 -14.71 1.83
C HIS A 132 8.94 -13.59 1.69
N ASP A 133 9.84 -13.71 0.74
CA ASP A 133 10.96 -12.77 0.56
C ASP A 133 10.48 -11.36 0.27
N ARG A 134 9.41 -11.22 -0.52
CA ARG A 134 8.82 -9.92 -0.83
C ARG A 134 8.20 -9.28 0.41
N LEU A 135 7.40 -10.02 1.18
CA LEU A 135 6.77 -9.53 2.41
C LEU A 135 7.82 -9.21 3.47
N HIS A 136 8.82 -10.07 3.62
CA HIS A 136 9.95 -9.84 4.52
C HIS A 136 10.69 -8.55 4.16
N LYS A 137 11.01 -8.36 2.87
CA LYS A 137 11.62 -7.11 2.40
C LYS A 137 10.76 -5.89 2.72
N ARG A 138 9.45 -5.94 2.44
CA ARG A 138 8.51 -4.85 2.75
C ARG A 138 8.55 -4.46 4.23
N TYR A 139 8.52 -5.45 5.13
CA TYR A 139 8.60 -5.20 6.57
C TYR A 139 9.95 -4.58 6.99
N ARG A 140 11.03 -5.05 6.42
CA ARG A 140 12.36 -4.47 6.68
C ARG A 140 12.43 -3.03 6.20
N ASP A 141 12.00 -2.75 4.97
CA ASP A 141 11.98 -1.40 4.42
C ASP A 141 11.15 -0.45 5.31
N ALA A 142 9.99 -0.91 5.82
CA ALA A 142 9.17 -0.12 6.72
C ALA A 142 9.87 0.16 8.07
N VAL A 143 10.53 -0.84 8.67
CA VAL A 143 11.33 -0.65 9.90
C VAL A 143 12.48 0.32 9.65
N ASP A 144 13.19 0.19 8.53
CA ASP A 144 14.32 1.04 8.17
C ASP A 144 13.87 2.51 8.00
N ILE A 145 12.75 2.76 7.31
CA ILE A 145 12.18 4.11 7.15
C ILE A 145 11.84 4.74 8.50
N ILE A 146 11.16 4.03 9.40
CA ILE A 146 10.79 4.54 10.72
C ILE A 146 12.05 4.76 11.57
N THR A 147 13.02 3.85 11.49
CA THR A 147 14.31 3.97 12.17
C THR A 147 15.03 5.25 11.77
N ASP A 148 15.12 5.52 10.45
CA ASP A 148 15.77 6.73 9.92
C ASP A 148 15.09 8.03 10.41
N ILE A 149 13.75 8.02 10.54
CA ILE A 149 13.00 9.15 11.09
C ILE A 149 13.37 9.38 12.56
N ILE A 150 13.40 8.30 13.36
CA ILE A 150 13.73 8.39 14.80
C ILE A 150 15.18 8.83 14.98
N GLU A 151 16.11 8.25 14.24
CA GLU A 151 17.53 8.63 14.32
C GLU A 151 17.79 10.09 13.92
N ARG A 152 17.06 10.61 12.94
CA ARG A 152 17.10 12.05 12.63
C ARG A 152 16.63 12.89 13.81
N GLY A 153 15.47 12.54 14.37
CA GLY A 153 14.98 13.23 15.57
C GLY A 153 15.94 13.18 16.75
N GLN A 154 16.64 12.07 16.95
CA GLN A 154 17.69 11.93 17.98
C GLN A 154 18.89 12.84 17.69
N ARG A 155 19.37 12.88 16.43
CA ARG A 155 20.49 13.76 16.04
C ARG A 155 20.15 15.25 16.17
N ASP A 156 18.91 15.61 15.86
CA ASP A 156 18.42 16.99 15.90
C ASP A 156 18.04 17.44 17.33
N GLY A 157 18.10 16.53 18.32
CA GLY A 157 17.72 16.80 19.72
C GLY A 157 16.21 16.85 19.94
N ALA A 158 15.39 16.50 18.96
CA ALA A 158 13.94 16.43 19.08
C ALA A 158 13.48 15.20 19.87
N TYR A 159 14.28 14.12 19.85
CA TYR A 159 14.00 12.88 20.56
C TYR A 159 15.15 12.54 21.51
N ARG A 160 14.82 11.84 22.61
CA ARG A 160 15.82 11.31 23.54
C ARG A 160 16.65 10.21 22.88
N THR A 161 17.88 9.98 23.38
CA THR A 161 18.89 9.11 22.75
C THR A 161 19.17 7.84 23.55
N ASP A 162 18.45 7.58 24.64
CA ASP A 162 18.69 6.46 25.56
C ASP A 162 17.90 5.18 25.21
N PHE A 163 17.42 5.07 23.97
CA PHE A 163 16.78 3.88 23.44
C PHE A 163 17.22 3.57 22.01
N SER A 164 16.99 2.33 21.57
CA SER A 164 17.26 1.90 20.20
C SER A 164 16.17 2.37 19.23
N ALA A 165 16.52 3.16 18.23
CA ALA A 165 15.60 3.61 17.17
C ALA A 165 14.98 2.41 16.43
N ALA A 166 15.78 1.38 16.10
CA ALA A 166 15.29 0.19 15.40
C ALA A 166 14.28 -0.64 16.25
N ASN A 167 14.51 -0.77 17.57
CA ASN A 167 13.56 -1.44 18.45
C ASN A 167 12.25 -0.65 18.55
N LYS A 168 12.32 0.66 18.66
CA LYS A 168 11.14 1.54 18.68
C LYS A 168 10.37 1.49 17.35
N ALA A 169 11.07 1.48 16.22
CA ALA A 169 10.47 1.31 14.90
C ALA A 169 9.71 -0.03 14.79
N THR A 170 10.31 -1.10 15.29
CA THR A 170 9.67 -2.43 15.34
C THR A 170 8.42 -2.42 16.22
N GLU A 171 8.46 -1.77 17.39
CA GLU A 171 7.31 -1.62 18.29
C GLU A 171 6.15 -0.87 17.61
N ILE A 172 6.45 0.23 16.93
CA ILE A 172 5.45 1.02 16.19
C ILE A 172 4.80 0.19 15.09
N LEU A 173 5.60 -0.51 14.30
CA LEU A 173 5.08 -1.35 13.22
C LEU A 173 4.25 -2.53 13.76
N ALA A 174 4.64 -3.11 14.89
CA ALA A 174 3.87 -4.16 15.56
C ALA A 174 2.51 -3.63 16.06
N PHE A 175 2.46 -2.40 16.60
CA PHE A 175 1.21 -1.76 16.96
C PHE A 175 0.29 -1.58 15.75
N ILE A 176 0.80 -1.03 14.64
CA ILE A 176 0.01 -0.83 13.41
C ILE A 176 -0.58 -2.16 12.93
N ASN A 177 0.23 -3.21 12.81
CA ASN A 177 -0.23 -4.54 12.36
C ASN A 177 -1.24 -5.18 13.35
N GLY A 178 -1.04 -4.99 14.63
CA GLY A 178 -2.01 -5.43 15.65
C GLY A 178 -3.35 -4.74 15.47
N MET A 179 -3.36 -3.43 15.22
CA MET A 179 -4.58 -2.67 14.99
C MET A 179 -5.26 -3.03 13.68
N GLU A 180 -4.51 -3.32 12.58
CA GLU A 180 -5.07 -3.87 11.35
C GLU A 180 -5.87 -5.14 11.63
N THR A 181 -5.27 -6.08 12.36
CA THR A 181 -5.90 -7.36 12.71
C THR A 181 -7.15 -7.17 13.56
N LEU A 182 -7.07 -6.38 14.62
CA LEU A 182 -8.18 -6.16 15.55
C LEU A 182 -9.35 -5.47 14.86
N TRP A 183 -9.09 -4.44 14.05
CA TRP A 183 -10.13 -3.71 13.36
C TRP A 183 -10.82 -4.54 12.26
N LEU A 184 -10.10 -5.41 11.57
CA LEU A 184 -10.70 -6.33 10.61
C LEU A 184 -11.61 -7.36 11.29
N LEU A 185 -11.30 -7.76 12.54
CA LEU A 185 -12.14 -8.65 13.35
C LEU A 185 -13.34 -7.93 13.93
N ASP A 186 -13.17 -6.69 14.36
CA ASP A 186 -14.21 -5.87 14.96
C ASP A 186 -14.14 -4.41 14.45
N PRO A 187 -14.87 -4.09 13.36
CA PRO A 187 -14.91 -2.74 12.82
C PRO A 187 -15.54 -1.68 13.74
N SER A 188 -16.11 -2.07 14.89
CA SER A 188 -16.63 -1.12 15.88
C SER A 188 -15.54 -0.48 16.75
N ILE A 189 -14.30 -0.97 16.67
CA ILE A 189 -13.16 -0.39 17.36
C ILE A 189 -12.98 1.08 16.92
N PRO A 190 -12.91 2.04 17.86
CA PRO A 190 -12.73 3.45 17.55
C PRO A 190 -11.29 3.73 17.11
N LEU A 191 -10.98 3.33 15.88
CA LEU A 191 -9.62 3.26 15.33
C LEU A 191 -8.89 4.61 15.42
N THR A 192 -9.59 5.70 15.08
CA THR A 192 -9.01 7.04 15.10
C THR A 192 -8.58 7.46 16.51
N GLU A 193 -9.44 7.23 17.50
CA GLU A 193 -9.17 7.54 18.89
C GLU A 193 -7.98 6.75 19.44
N VAL A 194 -7.94 5.43 19.16
CA VAL A 194 -6.85 4.55 19.59
C VAL A 194 -5.51 4.99 19.01
N PHE A 195 -5.47 5.35 17.72
CA PHE A 195 -4.24 5.86 17.09
C PHE A 195 -3.83 7.24 17.62
N GLN A 196 -4.77 8.13 17.90
CA GLN A 196 -4.49 9.43 18.50
C GLN A 196 -3.90 9.29 19.91
N GLU A 197 -4.46 8.40 20.73
CA GLU A 197 -3.94 8.11 22.09
C GLU A 197 -2.54 7.51 22.04
N TYR A 198 -2.32 6.56 21.11
CA TYR A 198 -1.00 5.97 20.90
C TYR A 198 0.02 7.00 20.40
N ALA A 199 -0.32 7.83 19.42
CA ALA A 199 0.54 8.88 18.90
C ALA A 199 0.90 9.91 20.00
N ALA A 200 -0.06 10.31 20.84
CA ALA A 200 0.20 11.19 22.00
C ALA A 200 1.09 10.51 23.05
N SER A 201 0.95 9.21 23.27
CA SER A 201 1.82 8.45 24.17
C SER A 201 3.23 8.36 23.61
N LEU A 202 3.36 8.04 22.32
CA LEU A 202 4.63 7.96 21.62
C LEU A 202 5.37 9.32 21.65
N ALA A 203 4.66 10.42 21.41
CA ALA A 203 5.25 11.77 21.49
C ALA A 203 5.88 12.05 22.85
N ARG A 204 5.20 11.65 23.95
CA ARG A 204 5.75 11.78 25.31
C ARG A 204 6.95 10.85 25.54
N ASP A 205 6.88 9.63 25.01
CA ASP A 205 7.95 8.63 25.17
C ASP A 205 9.22 9.02 24.40
N LEU A 206 9.07 9.67 23.26
CA LEU A 206 10.20 10.15 22.45
C LEU A 206 10.79 11.49 22.93
N ALA A 207 10.05 12.27 23.71
CA ALA A 207 10.47 13.61 24.13
C ALA A 207 11.82 13.58 24.87
N PRO A 208 12.71 14.58 24.63
CA PRO A 208 13.95 14.71 25.40
C PRO A 208 13.66 14.82 26.89
N ALA A 209 14.56 14.29 27.73
CA ALA A 209 14.46 14.49 29.19
C ALA A 209 14.48 16.00 29.47
N THR A 210 13.49 16.48 30.22
CA THR A 210 13.44 17.87 30.66
C THR A 210 14.64 18.10 31.59
N THR A 211 15.63 18.85 31.12
CA THR A 211 16.75 19.27 31.99
C THR A 211 16.19 20.22 33.05
N THR A 212 16.05 19.70 34.28
CA THR A 212 15.67 20.51 35.45
C THR A 212 16.89 21.26 35.95
#